data_61e35e96eae6308e91dea187eefd2e99
#
_entry.id   61e35e96eae6308e91dea187eefd2e99
#
_cell.length_a   1.000
_cell.length_b   1.000
_cell.length_c   1.000
_cell.angle_alpha   90.00
_cell.angle_beta   90.00
_cell.angle_gamma   90.00
#
_symmetry.space_group_name_H-M   'P 1'
#
loop_
_entity.id
_entity.type
_entity.pdbx_description
1 polymer ?
#
loop_
_entity_poly.entity_id
_entity_poly.type
_entity_poly.pdbx_seq_one_letter_code
_entity_poly.pdbx_strand_id
1 'polypeptide(L)'
;ELLKSGVAGYTVSAVYYRPGECYRYANEYLNTHFNGAFGPDVPVLFTKDDILVATDLTAHLFPELTVQLDFIRLSGAKVCFVVHDILPLRRPEWSDEGMQRVFPIWLSCIAQHADRLICVSASVAEDVKAWIAENSHWVKPNPLLTVSNFHLGADLDASVPSTGMPDNAQALLAAMAAAPSFIMVGTMEPRKGHAQTLAAFEELWLQGKNYNLFIIGKQGWHVDDLCERLRHHPQLNKKLFWLQNISDEFLTKLYSQSSALIFASLGEGFGLPLIEAAQKKLPVIIRDIPVFKEIAQEHAWYFSGEAPADIAKAVEDWLALYEQNAHPRSENINWLTWKQSAEFLLKNLPIIAPAAKQ
;
A
#
# COMPACT_ATOMS: atom_id res chain seq x y z
N GLU A 1 2.35 11.29 12.31
CA GLU A 1 1.35 11.38 13.38
C GLU A 1 1.95 11.12 14.76
N LEU A 2 2.72 10.06 14.99
CA LEU A 2 3.32 9.78 16.30
C LEU A 2 4.16 10.94 16.84
N LEU A 3 4.97 11.58 15.99
CA LEU A 3 5.75 12.78 16.34
C LEU A 3 4.87 14.00 16.64
N LYS A 4 3.72 14.14 15.97
CA LYS A 4 2.78 15.26 16.19
C LYS A 4 1.95 15.09 17.46
N SER A 5 1.41 13.90 17.66
CA SER A 5 0.46 13.60 18.73
C SER A 5 1.15 13.27 20.06
N GLY A 6 2.44 12.88 20.00
CA GLY A 6 3.15 12.33 21.14
C GLY A 6 2.58 10.98 21.59
N VAL A 7 3.21 10.37 22.56
CA VAL A 7 2.78 9.13 23.20
C VAL A 7 2.91 9.29 24.71
N ALA A 8 1.81 9.10 25.45
CA ALA A 8 1.80 9.31 26.89
C ALA A 8 2.88 8.45 27.60
N GLY A 9 3.74 9.10 28.36
CA GLY A 9 4.83 8.45 29.08
C GLY A 9 6.10 8.15 28.24
N TYR A 10 6.11 8.52 26.96
CA TYR A 10 7.26 8.31 26.06
C TYR A 10 7.63 9.58 25.31
N THR A 11 8.92 9.73 25.03
CA THR A 11 9.43 10.70 24.05
C THR A 11 9.53 10.01 22.69
N VAL A 12 8.87 10.54 21.67
CA VAL A 12 8.94 10.01 20.30
C VAL A 12 10.05 10.72 19.55
N SER A 13 10.98 9.95 18.97
CA SER A 13 12.11 10.46 18.20
C SER A 13 12.21 9.76 16.86
N ALA A 14 12.49 10.49 15.79
CA ALA A 14 12.85 9.90 14.51
C ALA A 14 14.30 9.45 14.54
N VAL A 15 14.55 8.25 14.04
CA VAL A 15 15.89 7.66 13.96
C VAL A 15 16.10 7.01 12.59
N TYR A 16 17.34 6.90 12.18
CA TYR A 16 17.72 6.22 10.94
C TYR A 16 18.97 5.36 11.14
N TYR A 17 19.12 4.37 10.26
CA TYR A 17 20.28 3.51 10.19
C TYR A 17 21.02 3.70 8.86
N ARG A 18 22.34 3.69 8.90
CA ARG A 18 23.21 3.60 7.72
C ARG A 18 24.09 2.37 7.82
N PRO A 19 24.31 1.62 6.73
CA PRO A 19 25.23 0.50 6.71
C PRO A 19 26.61 0.87 7.28
N GLY A 20 27.15 0.03 8.17
CA GLY A 20 28.42 0.27 8.82
C GLY A 20 28.41 1.25 10.00
N GLU A 21 27.27 1.86 10.31
CA GLU A 21 27.10 2.77 11.45
C GLU A 21 26.10 2.17 12.48
N CYS A 22 25.84 2.93 13.56
CA CYS A 22 24.74 2.64 14.49
C CYS A 22 23.49 3.47 14.12
N TYR A 23 22.36 3.18 14.77
CA TYR A 23 21.21 4.06 14.71
C TYR A 23 21.57 5.46 15.23
N ARG A 24 21.09 6.48 14.55
CA ARG A 24 21.27 7.91 14.89
C ARG A 24 19.93 8.61 14.92
N TYR A 25 19.83 9.66 15.72
CA TYR A 25 18.68 10.56 15.66
C TYR A 25 18.64 11.28 14.30
N ALA A 26 17.43 11.45 13.73
CA ALA A 26 17.21 12.14 12.47
C ALA A 26 16.84 13.62 12.71
N ASN A 27 17.56 14.30 13.59
CA ASN A 27 17.28 15.66 14.02
C ASN A 27 17.46 16.69 12.92
N GLU A 28 18.50 16.54 12.09
CA GLU A 28 18.76 17.42 10.93
C GLU A 28 17.63 17.33 9.90
N TYR A 29 17.11 16.12 9.66
CA TYR A 29 15.96 15.93 8.79
C TYR A 29 14.70 16.60 9.37
N LEU A 30 14.44 16.45 10.67
CA LEU A 30 13.31 17.08 11.35
C LEU A 30 13.42 18.60 11.34
N ASN A 31 14.62 19.16 11.52
CA ASN A 31 14.85 20.61 11.44
C ASN A 31 14.53 21.15 10.04
N THR A 32 14.92 20.42 9.01
CA THR A 32 14.75 20.86 7.61
C THR A 32 13.28 20.78 7.16
N HIS A 33 12.54 19.74 7.57
CA HIS A 33 11.23 19.42 7.00
C HIS A 33 10.05 19.75 7.93
N PHE A 34 10.31 19.94 9.23
CA PHE A 34 9.26 20.12 10.23
C PHE A 34 9.44 21.37 11.11
N ASN A 35 10.30 22.32 10.70
CA ASN A 35 10.61 23.54 11.45
C ASN A 35 11.01 23.24 12.92
N GLY A 36 11.70 22.14 13.16
CA GLY A 36 12.18 21.75 14.48
C GLY A 36 13.41 22.58 14.91
N ALA A 37 13.72 22.53 16.18
CA ALA A 37 14.95 23.09 16.78
C ALA A 37 15.67 21.99 17.58
N PHE A 38 15.96 20.88 16.93
CA PHE A 38 16.64 19.72 17.50
C PHE A 38 18.16 19.90 17.39
N GLY A 39 18.89 19.23 18.28
CA GLY A 39 20.36 19.16 18.22
C GLY A 39 20.89 18.39 16.98
N PRO A 40 22.20 18.14 16.90
CA PRO A 40 22.78 17.37 15.81
C PRO A 40 22.38 15.90 15.86
N ASP A 41 22.56 15.22 14.73
CA ASP A 41 22.37 13.77 14.65
C ASP A 41 23.48 13.06 15.43
N VAL A 42 23.14 12.50 16.60
CA VAL A 42 24.06 11.72 17.44
C VAL A 42 23.61 10.25 17.47
N PRO A 43 24.53 9.32 17.83
CA PRO A 43 24.18 7.92 18.05
C PRO A 43 23.05 7.76 19.07
N VAL A 44 22.15 6.81 18.81
CA VAL A 44 21.09 6.41 19.74
C VAL A 44 21.66 5.41 20.72
N LEU A 45 21.53 5.69 22.01
CA LEU A 45 21.87 4.75 23.08
C LEU A 45 20.59 4.12 23.61
N PHE A 46 20.27 2.94 23.13
CA PHE A 46 19.06 2.21 23.53
C PHE A 46 19.18 1.71 24.98
N THR A 47 18.08 1.77 25.70
CA THR A 47 17.93 1.24 27.06
C THR A 47 16.72 0.29 27.12
N LYS A 48 16.55 -0.41 28.23
CA LYS A 48 15.43 -1.35 28.44
C LYS A 48 14.05 -0.70 28.37
N ASP A 49 13.97 0.61 28.51
CA ASP A 49 12.71 1.36 28.50
C ASP A 49 12.35 1.91 27.11
N ASP A 50 13.22 1.66 26.10
CA ASP A 50 13.02 2.11 24.74
C ASP A 50 12.28 1.08 23.89
N ILE A 51 11.56 1.57 22.88
CA ILE A 51 10.89 0.77 21.86
C ILE A 51 11.32 1.29 20.48
N LEU A 52 12.05 0.47 19.73
CA LEU A 52 12.31 0.73 18.32
C LEU A 52 11.10 0.31 17.49
N VAL A 53 10.53 1.24 16.71
CA VAL A 53 9.45 0.96 15.77
C VAL A 53 9.96 1.25 14.36
N ALA A 54 10.24 0.20 13.59
CA ALA A 54 10.64 0.29 12.19
C ALA A 54 9.39 0.25 11.29
N THR A 55 9.11 1.37 10.62
CA THR A 55 7.90 1.54 9.82
C THR A 55 8.10 1.30 8.32
N ASP A 56 9.35 1.29 7.86
CA ASP A 56 9.71 1.14 6.46
C ASP A 56 10.21 -0.27 6.12
N LEU A 57 10.13 -0.64 4.84
CA LEU A 57 10.76 -1.84 4.32
C LEU A 57 12.28 -1.65 4.29
N THR A 58 12.98 -2.40 5.13
CA THR A 58 14.43 -2.31 5.31
C THR A 58 15.19 -3.52 4.75
N ALA A 59 14.56 -4.31 3.87
CA ALA A 59 15.15 -5.56 3.35
C ALA A 59 16.55 -5.37 2.72
N HIS A 60 16.77 -4.24 2.06
CA HIS A 60 18.05 -3.88 1.43
C HIS A 60 19.20 -3.61 2.45
N LEU A 61 18.89 -3.45 3.74
CA LEU A 61 19.86 -3.23 4.81
C LEU A 61 20.31 -4.54 5.50
N PHE A 62 19.74 -5.67 5.08
CA PHE A 62 20.08 -6.98 5.65
C PHE A 62 21.08 -7.73 4.75
N PRO A 63 22.02 -8.51 5.35
CA PRO A 63 22.04 -8.91 6.78
C PRO A 63 22.72 -7.91 7.74
N GLU A 64 23.32 -6.82 7.29
CA GLU A 64 24.15 -5.93 8.12
C GLU A 64 23.40 -5.34 9.33
N LEU A 65 22.13 -5.01 9.15
CA LEU A 65 21.28 -4.47 10.24
C LEU A 65 21.10 -5.47 11.40
N THR A 66 21.30 -6.76 11.17
CA THR A 66 21.13 -7.81 12.20
C THR A 66 22.01 -7.54 13.42
N VAL A 67 23.25 -7.09 13.21
CA VAL A 67 24.19 -6.77 14.32
C VAL A 67 23.63 -5.65 15.20
N GLN A 68 22.99 -4.65 14.61
CA GLN A 68 22.37 -3.56 15.40
C GLN A 68 21.15 -4.05 16.18
N LEU A 69 20.35 -4.93 15.60
CA LEU A 69 19.21 -5.54 16.30
C LEU A 69 19.68 -6.37 17.51
N ASP A 70 20.79 -7.08 17.39
CA ASP A 70 21.40 -7.79 18.52
C ASP A 70 21.78 -6.82 19.65
N PHE A 71 22.46 -5.71 19.35
CA PHE A 71 22.80 -4.69 20.34
C PHE A 71 21.57 -4.08 21.01
N ILE A 72 20.54 -3.76 20.23
CA ILE A 72 19.28 -3.20 20.75
C ILE A 72 18.62 -4.22 21.70
N ARG A 73 18.56 -5.47 21.35
CA ARG A 73 18.02 -6.53 22.24
C ARG A 73 18.85 -6.72 23.52
N LEU A 74 20.16 -6.66 23.41
CA LEU A 74 21.06 -6.76 24.56
C LEU A 74 20.89 -5.59 25.55
N SER A 75 20.49 -4.41 25.07
CA SER A 75 20.13 -3.27 25.95
C SER A 75 18.82 -3.48 26.71
N GLY A 76 18.01 -4.47 26.31
CA GLY A 76 16.68 -4.73 26.85
C GLY A 76 15.56 -3.97 26.17
N ALA A 77 15.88 -3.12 25.19
CA ALA A 77 14.88 -2.40 24.39
C ALA A 77 13.99 -3.36 23.61
N LYS A 78 12.76 -2.91 23.34
CA LYS A 78 11.79 -3.66 22.54
C LYS A 78 11.94 -3.30 21.07
N VAL A 79 11.72 -4.28 20.19
CA VAL A 79 11.83 -4.12 18.74
C VAL A 79 10.52 -4.49 18.08
N CYS A 80 9.97 -3.57 17.30
CA CYS A 80 8.72 -3.73 16.55
C CYS A 80 8.96 -3.38 15.09
N PHE A 81 8.46 -4.22 14.17
CA PHE A 81 8.49 -3.94 12.74
C PHE A 81 7.07 -3.85 12.19
N VAL A 82 6.81 -2.83 11.37
CA VAL A 82 5.63 -2.77 10.52
C VAL A 82 5.91 -3.57 9.25
N VAL A 83 5.02 -4.49 8.91
CA VAL A 83 5.11 -5.32 7.70
C VAL A 83 4.00 -4.93 6.75
N HIS A 84 4.39 -4.35 5.59
CA HIS A 84 3.44 -3.88 4.58
C HIS A 84 2.89 -5.01 3.71
N ASP A 85 3.72 -5.94 3.30
CA ASP A 85 3.35 -7.20 2.65
C ASP A 85 4.53 -8.17 2.68
N ILE A 86 4.30 -9.39 2.22
CA ILE A 86 5.34 -10.39 1.95
C ILE A 86 5.19 -10.97 0.53
N LEU A 87 4.67 -10.17 -0.40
CA LEU A 87 4.47 -10.59 -1.79
C LEU A 87 5.75 -11.11 -2.46
N PRO A 88 6.94 -10.54 -2.25
CA PRO A 88 8.18 -11.09 -2.79
C PRO A 88 8.48 -12.54 -2.37
N LEU A 89 7.90 -13.00 -1.26
CA LEU A 89 8.04 -14.39 -0.79
C LEU A 89 6.93 -15.30 -1.33
N ARG A 90 5.73 -14.78 -1.48
CA ARG A 90 4.57 -15.53 -1.96
C ARG A 90 4.56 -15.66 -3.48
N ARG A 91 5.04 -14.63 -4.19
CA ARG A 91 5.06 -14.51 -5.64
C ARG A 91 6.37 -13.86 -6.10
N PRO A 92 7.50 -14.60 -6.00
CA PRO A 92 8.82 -14.06 -6.32
C PRO A 92 8.93 -13.45 -7.72
N GLU A 93 8.18 -14.00 -8.68
CA GLU A 93 8.14 -13.54 -10.07
C GLU A 93 7.66 -12.10 -10.26
N TRP A 94 7.07 -11.50 -9.22
CA TRP A 94 6.67 -10.09 -9.25
C TRP A 94 7.76 -9.12 -8.79
N SER A 95 8.90 -9.64 -8.37
CA SER A 95 10.00 -8.86 -7.80
C SER A 95 11.29 -9.06 -8.60
N ASP A 96 12.19 -8.09 -8.50
CA ASP A 96 13.54 -8.26 -9.04
C ASP A 96 14.37 -9.29 -8.24
N GLU A 97 15.44 -9.79 -8.87
CA GLU A 97 16.31 -10.83 -8.29
C GLU A 97 16.99 -10.37 -6.98
N GLY A 98 17.24 -9.08 -6.82
CA GLY A 98 17.80 -8.52 -5.58
C GLY A 98 16.83 -8.70 -4.43
N MET A 99 15.59 -8.31 -4.63
CA MET A 99 14.51 -8.45 -3.64
C MET A 99 14.24 -9.93 -3.32
N GLN A 100 14.20 -10.79 -4.32
CA GLN A 100 14.01 -12.24 -4.11
C GLN A 100 15.09 -12.85 -3.20
N ARG A 101 16.32 -12.35 -3.26
CA ARG A 101 17.43 -12.82 -2.41
C ARG A 101 17.38 -12.28 -0.99
N VAL A 102 17.10 -10.98 -0.82
CA VAL A 102 17.20 -10.33 0.49
C VAL A 102 15.95 -10.47 1.34
N PHE A 103 14.78 -10.59 0.72
CA PHE A 103 13.50 -10.59 1.44
C PHE A 103 13.33 -11.78 2.40
N PRO A 104 13.69 -13.05 2.02
CA PRO A 104 13.66 -14.18 2.97
C PRO A 104 14.59 -13.96 4.16
N ILE A 105 15.77 -13.39 3.93
CA ILE A 105 16.74 -13.08 4.98
C ILE A 105 16.15 -12.02 5.92
N TRP A 106 15.60 -10.94 5.34
CA TRP A 106 14.95 -9.88 6.09
C TRP A 106 13.84 -10.41 7.00
N LEU A 107 12.86 -11.15 6.45
CA LEU A 107 11.73 -11.62 7.25
C LEU A 107 12.17 -12.63 8.33
N SER A 108 13.13 -13.52 8.03
CA SER A 108 13.71 -14.41 9.01
C SER A 108 14.40 -13.63 10.14
N CYS A 109 15.23 -12.63 9.80
CA CYS A 109 15.94 -11.83 10.79
C CYS A 109 15.00 -11.00 11.66
N ILE A 110 14.01 -10.33 11.08
CA ILE A 110 13.05 -9.56 11.89
C ILE A 110 12.18 -10.49 12.76
N ALA A 111 11.80 -11.67 12.29
CA ALA A 111 11.10 -12.66 13.11
C ALA A 111 11.93 -13.14 14.30
N GLN A 112 13.25 -13.26 14.14
CA GLN A 112 14.17 -13.66 15.21
C GLN A 112 14.38 -12.56 16.24
N HIS A 113 14.39 -11.28 15.83
CA HIS A 113 14.81 -10.18 16.70
C HIS A 113 13.63 -9.34 17.22
N ALA A 114 12.49 -9.32 16.55
CA ALA A 114 11.36 -8.51 16.97
C ALA A 114 10.59 -9.12 18.15
N ASP A 115 10.02 -8.25 18.98
CA ASP A 115 8.98 -8.58 19.95
C ASP A 115 7.60 -8.55 19.27
N ARG A 116 7.44 -7.69 18.23
CA ARG A 116 6.19 -7.53 17.47
C ARG A 116 6.45 -7.42 15.97
N LEU A 117 5.72 -8.18 15.17
CA LEU A 117 5.49 -7.88 13.75
C LEU A 117 4.05 -7.36 13.62
N ILE A 118 3.91 -6.12 13.17
CA ILE A 118 2.62 -5.43 13.11
C ILE A 118 2.28 -5.20 11.64
N CYS A 119 1.41 -6.02 11.10
CA CYS A 119 1.05 -6.03 9.69
C CYS A 119 -0.01 -4.99 9.37
N VAL A 120 -0.03 -4.49 8.13
CA VAL A 120 -0.98 -3.44 7.72
C VAL A 120 -2.40 -3.96 7.45
N SER A 121 -2.59 -5.28 7.46
CA SER A 121 -3.89 -5.95 7.35
C SER A 121 -3.85 -7.32 8.05
N ALA A 122 -5.00 -7.86 8.36
CA ALA A 122 -5.12 -9.22 8.89
C ALA A 122 -4.66 -10.26 7.85
N SER A 123 -4.93 -10.01 6.58
CA SER A 123 -4.47 -10.84 5.47
C SER A 123 -2.95 -10.96 5.45
N VAL A 124 -2.21 -9.85 5.57
CA VAL A 124 -0.73 -9.88 5.66
C VAL A 124 -0.26 -10.58 6.92
N ALA A 125 -0.96 -10.38 8.05
CA ALA A 125 -0.59 -11.04 9.30
C ALA A 125 -0.71 -12.58 9.20
N GLU A 126 -1.75 -13.08 8.55
CA GLU A 126 -1.91 -14.52 8.29
C GLU A 126 -0.84 -15.04 7.31
N ASP A 127 -0.52 -14.29 6.26
CA ASP A 127 0.56 -14.62 5.34
C ASP A 127 1.93 -14.73 6.05
N VAL A 128 2.25 -13.79 6.95
CA VAL A 128 3.48 -13.80 7.75
C VAL A 128 3.53 -15.02 8.67
N LYS A 129 2.44 -15.30 9.40
CA LYS A 129 2.34 -16.47 10.28
C LYS A 129 2.53 -17.77 9.50
N ALA A 130 1.83 -17.89 8.37
CA ALA A 130 1.90 -19.07 7.51
C ALA A 130 3.33 -19.26 6.97
N TRP A 131 3.97 -18.19 6.48
CA TRP A 131 5.33 -18.28 5.96
C TRP A 131 6.35 -18.71 7.05
N ILE A 132 6.25 -18.15 8.27
CA ILE A 132 7.11 -18.55 9.40
C ILE A 132 6.91 -20.03 9.72
N ALA A 133 5.68 -20.51 9.73
CA ALA A 133 5.37 -21.93 10.03
C ALA A 133 5.90 -22.86 8.93
N GLU A 134 5.68 -22.53 7.65
CA GLU A 134 6.16 -23.27 6.48
C GLU A 134 7.70 -23.41 6.47
N ASN A 135 8.40 -22.37 6.96
CA ASN A 135 9.87 -22.30 6.97
C ASN A 135 10.50 -22.59 8.34
N SER A 136 9.77 -23.19 9.28
CA SER A 136 10.19 -23.45 10.66
C SER A 136 11.46 -24.32 10.79
N HIS A 137 11.85 -25.04 9.72
CA HIS A 137 13.09 -25.82 9.69
C HIS A 137 14.35 -24.94 9.70
N TRP A 138 14.30 -23.70 9.22
CA TRP A 138 15.43 -22.77 9.22
C TRP A 138 15.12 -21.40 9.85
N VAL A 139 13.88 -20.91 9.80
CA VAL A 139 13.45 -19.70 10.49
C VAL A 139 13.25 -20.00 11.96
N LYS A 140 13.93 -19.24 12.82
CA LYS A 140 13.86 -19.38 14.28
C LYS A 140 13.34 -18.10 14.90
N PRO A 141 12.01 -17.91 14.97
CA PRO A 141 11.45 -16.69 15.53
C PRO A 141 11.77 -16.55 17.02
N ASN A 142 11.78 -15.30 17.48
CA ASN A 142 11.81 -15.02 18.92
C ASN A 142 10.64 -15.76 19.60
N PRO A 143 10.89 -16.55 20.66
CA PRO A 143 9.83 -17.29 21.36
C PRO A 143 8.70 -16.43 21.90
N LEU A 144 8.95 -15.12 22.10
CA LEU A 144 7.97 -14.14 22.56
C LEU A 144 7.38 -13.31 21.42
N LEU A 145 7.72 -13.61 20.16
CA LEU A 145 7.21 -12.89 19.01
C LEU A 145 5.68 -12.96 18.96
N THR A 146 5.07 -11.82 18.76
CA THR A 146 3.65 -11.77 18.39
C THR A 146 3.48 -11.12 17.03
N VAL A 147 2.53 -11.64 16.24
CA VAL A 147 2.13 -11.09 14.94
C VAL A 147 0.71 -10.57 15.07
N SER A 148 0.54 -9.29 14.85
CA SER A 148 -0.75 -8.57 14.92
C SER A 148 -0.94 -7.70 13.69
N ASN A 149 -2.04 -6.97 13.62
CA ASN A 149 -2.30 -6.07 12.51
C ASN A 149 -2.98 -4.77 12.95
N PHE A 150 -2.92 -3.77 12.08
CA PHE A 150 -3.67 -2.52 12.13
C PHE A 150 -3.94 -2.07 10.70
N HIS A 151 -4.93 -1.22 10.49
CA HIS A 151 -5.18 -0.65 9.17
C HIS A 151 -4.48 0.70 9.00
N LEU A 152 -4.00 0.96 7.78
CA LEU A 152 -3.39 2.24 7.44
C LEU A 152 -4.43 3.37 7.46
N GLY A 153 -3.98 4.58 7.74
CA GLY A 153 -4.74 5.79 7.53
C GLY A 153 -4.77 6.15 6.04
N ALA A 154 -5.82 6.85 5.63
CA ALA A 154 -6.00 7.24 4.24
C ALA A 154 -6.71 8.60 4.08
N ASP A 155 -6.62 9.48 5.08
CA ASP A 155 -7.15 10.83 4.98
C ASP A 155 -6.30 11.67 4.01
N LEU A 156 -6.86 11.92 2.83
CA LEU A 156 -6.21 12.70 1.76
C LEU A 156 -5.94 14.15 2.20
N ASP A 157 -6.78 14.69 3.09
CA ASP A 157 -6.64 16.06 3.61
C ASP A 157 -5.41 16.25 4.53
N ALA A 158 -4.79 15.17 4.99
CA ALA A 158 -3.59 15.23 5.83
C ALA A 158 -2.29 15.44 5.03
N SER A 159 -2.32 15.33 3.73
CA SER A 159 -1.21 15.60 2.81
C SER A 159 -1.35 16.97 2.16
N VAL A 160 -0.24 17.54 1.70
CA VAL A 160 -0.28 18.73 0.83
C VAL A 160 -0.41 18.22 -0.61
N PRO A 161 -1.61 18.28 -1.21
CA PRO A 161 -1.81 17.73 -2.54
C PRO A 161 -1.05 18.55 -3.59
N SER A 162 -0.49 17.87 -4.56
CA SER A 162 0.07 18.53 -5.74
C SER A 162 -1.06 19.15 -6.57
N THR A 163 -0.82 20.36 -7.11
CA THR A 163 -1.80 21.13 -7.88
C THR A 163 -1.40 21.26 -9.34
N GLY A 164 -2.37 21.60 -10.18
CA GLY A 164 -2.19 21.84 -11.60
C GLY A 164 -3.05 20.93 -12.47
N MET A 165 -3.38 21.45 -13.64
CA MET A 165 -4.17 20.74 -14.65
C MET A 165 -3.32 20.58 -15.92
N PRO A 166 -3.29 19.39 -16.55
CA PRO A 166 -2.63 19.26 -17.85
C PRO A 166 -3.37 20.07 -18.94
N ASP A 167 -2.65 20.50 -19.97
CA ASP A 167 -3.21 21.31 -21.05
C ASP A 167 -4.44 20.67 -21.71
N ASN A 168 -4.48 19.36 -21.79
CA ASN A 168 -5.58 18.60 -22.40
C ASN A 168 -6.65 18.15 -21.37
N ALA A 169 -6.64 18.65 -20.14
CA ALA A 169 -7.56 18.23 -19.08
C ALA A 169 -9.03 18.29 -19.50
N GLN A 170 -9.44 19.39 -20.14
CA GLN A 170 -10.82 19.56 -20.58
C GLN A 170 -11.24 18.49 -21.60
N ALA A 171 -10.36 18.13 -22.53
CA ALA A 171 -10.64 17.09 -23.52
C ALA A 171 -10.77 15.70 -22.87
N LEU A 172 -9.91 15.39 -21.88
CA LEU A 172 -9.97 14.15 -21.12
C LEU A 172 -11.27 14.03 -20.30
N LEU A 173 -11.65 15.09 -19.60
CA LEU A 173 -12.91 15.12 -18.84
C LEU A 173 -14.13 15.03 -19.76
N ALA A 174 -14.11 15.68 -20.94
CA ALA A 174 -15.16 15.55 -21.95
C ALA A 174 -15.27 14.10 -22.48
N ALA A 175 -14.14 13.42 -22.71
CA ALA A 175 -14.13 12.00 -23.08
C ALA A 175 -14.76 11.13 -22.00
N MET A 176 -14.47 11.38 -20.72
CA MET A 176 -15.08 10.66 -19.60
C MET A 176 -16.60 10.84 -19.54
N ALA A 177 -17.07 12.06 -19.78
CA ALA A 177 -18.49 12.36 -19.75
C ALA A 177 -19.27 11.76 -20.94
N ALA A 178 -18.61 11.45 -22.05
CA ALA A 178 -19.22 10.95 -23.28
C ALA A 178 -19.58 9.46 -23.26
N ALA A 179 -18.97 8.66 -22.36
CA ALA A 179 -19.21 7.22 -22.27
C ALA A 179 -18.84 6.70 -20.88
N PRO A 180 -19.36 5.53 -20.45
CA PRO A 180 -18.91 4.87 -19.23
C PRO A 180 -17.39 4.76 -19.21
N SER A 181 -16.78 5.31 -18.16
CA SER A 181 -15.34 5.46 -18.06
C SER A 181 -14.81 4.78 -16.80
N PHE A 182 -13.90 3.84 -17.01
CA PHE A 182 -13.28 3.05 -15.95
C PHE A 182 -11.84 3.51 -15.73
N ILE A 183 -11.42 3.54 -14.48
CA ILE A 183 -10.11 4.05 -14.08
C ILE A 183 -9.33 2.97 -13.33
N MET A 184 -8.04 2.83 -13.65
CA MET A 184 -7.05 2.11 -12.85
C MET A 184 -6.01 3.10 -12.33
N VAL A 185 -5.65 3.02 -11.05
CA VAL A 185 -4.69 3.94 -10.43
C VAL A 185 -3.57 3.17 -9.74
N GLY A 186 -2.34 3.56 -10.03
CA GLY A 186 -1.13 3.02 -9.41
C GLY A 186 -0.01 2.76 -10.41
N THR A 187 1.21 2.61 -9.92
CA THR A 187 2.37 2.20 -10.72
C THR A 187 2.07 0.90 -11.46
N MET A 188 2.40 0.85 -12.74
CA MET A 188 2.22 -0.38 -13.51
C MET A 188 3.26 -1.42 -13.10
N GLU A 189 2.78 -2.52 -12.58
CA GLU A 189 3.54 -3.67 -12.12
C GLU A 189 2.82 -4.95 -12.56
N PRO A 190 3.51 -6.09 -12.69
CA PRO A 190 2.89 -7.34 -13.15
C PRO A 190 1.65 -7.71 -12.32
N ARG A 191 1.72 -7.56 -10.99
CA ARG A 191 0.65 -7.92 -10.06
C ARG A 191 -0.59 -7.02 -10.12
N LYS A 192 -0.51 -5.82 -10.70
CA LYS A 192 -1.61 -4.85 -10.70
C LYS A 192 -2.73 -5.16 -11.72
N GLY A 193 -2.54 -6.17 -12.57
CA GLY A 193 -3.57 -6.64 -13.50
C GLY A 193 -3.85 -5.72 -14.69
N HIS A 194 -2.97 -4.77 -15.00
CA HIS A 194 -3.16 -3.84 -16.13
C HIS A 194 -3.24 -4.56 -17.48
N ALA A 195 -2.41 -5.60 -17.69
CA ALA A 195 -2.40 -6.37 -18.94
C ALA A 195 -3.73 -7.12 -19.15
N GLN A 196 -4.26 -7.73 -18.09
CA GLN A 196 -5.56 -8.42 -18.13
C GLN A 196 -6.70 -7.42 -18.38
N THR A 197 -6.67 -6.26 -17.70
CA THR A 197 -7.72 -5.24 -17.88
C THR A 197 -7.69 -4.64 -19.28
N LEU A 198 -6.50 -4.35 -19.83
CA LEU A 198 -6.39 -3.88 -21.21
C LEU A 198 -6.99 -4.90 -22.19
N ALA A 199 -6.61 -6.17 -22.06
CA ALA A 199 -7.14 -7.24 -22.93
C ALA A 199 -8.68 -7.41 -22.80
N ALA A 200 -9.22 -7.25 -21.58
CA ALA A 200 -10.66 -7.27 -21.37
C ALA A 200 -11.39 -6.10 -22.10
N PHE A 201 -10.82 -4.92 -22.07
CA PHE A 201 -11.38 -3.78 -22.80
C PHE A 201 -11.21 -3.92 -24.30
N GLU A 202 -10.16 -4.53 -24.81
CA GLU A 202 -10.03 -4.87 -26.22
C GLU A 202 -11.15 -5.81 -26.68
N GLU A 203 -11.49 -6.85 -25.88
CA GLU A 203 -12.63 -7.73 -26.16
C GLU A 203 -13.95 -6.95 -26.19
N LEU A 204 -14.20 -6.05 -25.22
CA LEU A 204 -15.38 -5.20 -25.17
C LEU A 204 -15.46 -4.27 -26.40
N TRP A 205 -14.34 -3.67 -26.80
CA TRP A 205 -14.30 -2.79 -27.97
C TRP A 205 -14.55 -3.56 -29.29
N LEU A 206 -14.03 -4.80 -29.39
CA LEU A 206 -14.32 -5.68 -30.54
C LEU A 206 -15.80 -6.07 -30.63
N GLN A 207 -16.48 -6.17 -29.49
CA GLN A 207 -17.93 -6.37 -29.39
C GLN A 207 -18.74 -5.09 -29.67
N GLY A 208 -18.09 -3.98 -30.01
CA GLY A 208 -18.73 -2.71 -30.33
C GLY A 208 -19.10 -1.85 -29.11
N LYS A 209 -18.67 -2.26 -27.89
CA LYS A 209 -18.94 -1.48 -26.69
C LYS A 209 -18.21 -0.14 -26.73
N ASN A 210 -18.89 0.90 -26.23
CA ASN A 210 -18.33 2.25 -26.16
C ASN A 210 -17.99 2.60 -24.71
N TYR A 211 -16.93 1.96 -24.17
CA TYR A 211 -16.41 2.19 -22.84
C TYR A 211 -14.99 2.74 -22.91
N ASN A 212 -14.64 3.63 -21.98
CA ASN A 212 -13.31 4.21 -21.86
C ASN A 212 -12.53 3.51 -20.75
N LEU A 213 -11.23 3.29 -20.98
CA LEU A 213 -10.27 2.82 -19.98
C LEU A 213 -9.21 3.90 -19.75
N PHE A 214 -9.11 4.40 -18.53
CA PHE A 214 -8.09 5.33 -18.08
C PHE A 214 -7.10 4.59 -17.18
N ILE A 215 -5.86 4.45 -17.61
CA ILE A 215 -4.75 3.92 -16.82
C ILE A 215 -3.95 5.10 -16.29
N ILE A 216 -3.88 5.25 -14.98
CA ILE A 216 -3.22 6.36 -14.31
C ILE A 216 -2.08 5.81 -13.48
N GLY A 217 -0.86 6.04 -13.94
CA GLY A 217 0.35 5.57 -13.28
C GLY A 217 1.55 5.55 -14.19
N LYS A 218 2.72 5.63 -13.56
CA LYS A 218 4.00 5.51 -14.26
C LYS A 218 4.34 4.04 -14.55
N GLN A 219 5.23 3.83 -15.51
CA GLN A 219 5.84 2.55 -15.76
C GLN A 219 6.65 2.11 -14.53
N GLY A 220 6.41 0.91 -14.03
CA GLY A 220 7.19 0.23 -13.02
C GLY A 220 8.16 -0.78 -13.66
N TRP A 221 8.32 -1.92 -13.02
CA TRP A 221 9.24 -2.97 -13.46
C TRP A 221 8.49 -4.14 -14.12
N HIS A 222 9.20 -4.86 -15.02
CA HIS A 222 8.70 -6.05 -15.74
C HIS A 222 7.39 -5.82 -16.52
N VAL A 223 7.20 -4.60 -17.06
CA VAL A 223 6.01 -4.21 -17.83
C VAL A 223 6.35 -3.52 -19.16
N ASP A 224 7.57 -3.69 -19.66
CA ASP A 224 8.04 -2.99 -20.86
C ASP A 224 7.17 -3.31 -22.08
N ASP A 225 6.87 -4.59 -22.31
CA ASP A 225 6.01 -5.05 -23.42
C ASP A 225 4.59 -4.45 -23.31
N LEU A 226 4.04 -4.38 -22.09
CA LEU A 226 2.73 -3.76 -21.86
C LEU A 226 2.78 -2.26 -22.18
N CYS A 227 3.85 -1.58 -21.75
CA CYS A 227 4.02 -0.15 -22.02
C CYS A 227 4.17 0.14 -23.51
N GLU A 228 4.91 -0.69 -24.25
CA GLU A 228 4.99 -0.58 -25.70
C GLU A 228 3.63 -0.83 -26.38
N ARG A 229 2.89 -1.83 -25.93
CA ARG A 229 1.52 -2.09 -26.41
C ARG A 229 0.60 -0.91 -26.16
N LEU A 230 0.67 -0.25 -24.99
CA LEU A 230 -0.11 0.95 -24.67
C LEU A 230 0.25 2.12 -25.59
N ARG A 231 1.57 2.39 -25.80
CA ARG A 231 2.03 3.51 -26.65
C ARG A 231 1.57 3.42 -28.10
N HIS A 232 1.45 2.21 -28.63
CA HIS A 232 1.10 1.95 -30.03
C HIS A 232 -0.34 1.45 -30.19
N HIS A 233 -1.16 1.53 -29.14
CA HIS A 233 -2.51 0.98 -29.17
C HIS A 233 -3.45 1.77 -30.10
N PRO A 234 -4.22 1.11 -31.00
CA PRO A 234 -5.14 1.80 -31.95
C PRO A 234 -6.20 2.68 -31.27
N GLN A 235 -6.55 2.36 -30.01
CA GLN A 235 -7.53 3.12 -29.23
C GLN A 235 -6.90 4.19 -28.33
N LEU A 236 -5.58 4.36 -28.35
CA LEU A 236 -4.91 5.38 -27.54
C LEU A 236 -5.44 6.78 -27.90
N ASN A 237 -5.79 7.56 -26.88
CA ASN A 237 -6.43 8.88 -26.98
C ASN A 237 -7.81 8.87 -27.66
N LYS A 238 -8.49 7.71 -27.73
CA LYS A 238 -9.86 7.57 -28.21
C LYS A 238 -10.76 6.94 -27.14
N LYS A 239 -10.48 5.69 -26.78
CA LYS A 239 -11.14 4.93 -25.72
C LYS A 239 -10.16 4.46 -24.66
N LEU A 240 -8.86 4.47 -24.94
CA LEU A 240 -7.76 4.15 -24.03
C LEU A 240 -6.98 5.43 -23.74
N PHE A 241 -6.76 5.71 -22.46
CA PHE A 241 -6.00 6.87 -22.00
C PHE A 241 -4.96 6.40 -20.98
N TRP A 242 -3.68 6.67 -21.24
CA TRP A 242 -2.61 6.38 -20.30
C TRP A 242 -2.00 7.70 -19.81
N LEU A 243 -2.22 8.00 -18.53
CA LEU A 243 -1.85 9.26 -17.90
C LEU A 243 -0.74 9.02 -16.88
N GLN A 244 0.33 9.80 -17.01
CA GLN A 244 1.49 9.73 -16.11
C GLN A 244 1.76 11.11 -15.51
N ASN A 245 2.32 11.13 -14.29
CA ASN A 245 2.76 12.36 -13.63
C ASN A 245 1.65 13.44 -13.53
N ILE A 246 0.42 13.03 -13.32
CA ILE A 246 -0.68 13.95 -13.07
C ILE A 246 -0.67 14.42 -11.61
N SER A 247 -1.22 15.60 -11.35
CA SER A 247 -1.37 16.13 -9.99
C SER A 247 -2.49 15.42 -9.22
N ASP A 248 -2.45 15.49 -7.90
CA ASP A 248 -3.52 14.99 -7.03
C ASP A 248 -4.83 15.75 -7.26
N GLU A 249 -4.73 17.05 -7.60
CA GLU A 249 -5.90 17.85 -8.01
C GLU A 249 -6.58 17.26 -9.23
N PHE A 250 -5.82 16.91 -10.27
CA PHE A 250 -6.40 16.34 -11.49
C PHE A 250 -6.90 14.92 -11.27
N LEU A 251 -6.16 14.10 -10.52
CA LEU A 251 -6.58 12.75 -10.12
C LEU A 251 -7.94 12.80 -9.40
N THR A 252 -8.12 13.73 -8.48
CA THR A 252 -9.41 13.93 -7.79
C THR A 252 -10.56 14.20 -8.77
N LYS A 253 -10.33 14.99 -9.82
CA LYS A 253 -11.35 15.24 -10.86
C LYS A 253 -11.65 13.99 -11.68
N LEU A 254 -10.62 13.21 -12.01
CA LEU A 254 -10.80 11.94 -12.72
C LEU A 254 -11.61 10.95 -11.87
N TYR A 255 -11.31 10.80 -10.57
CA TYR A 255 -12.11 10.00 -9.65
C TYR A 255 -13.59 10.42 -9.67
N SER A 256 -13.87 11.72 -9.58
CA SER A 256 -15.24 12.24 -9.49
C SER A 256 -16.07 12.09 -10.78
N GLN A 257 -15.44 11.85 -11.93
CA GLN A 257 -16.09 11.69 -13.23
C GLN A 257 -16.06 10.26 -13.78
N SER A 258 -15.35 9.37 -13.11
CA SER A 258 -15.29 7.95 -13.47
C SER A 258 -16.57 7.21 -13.08
N SER A 259 -16.93 6.19 -13.85
CA SER A 259 -18.04 5.28 -13.52
C SER A 259 -17.65 4.31 -12.41
N ALA A 260 -16.45 3.71 -12.48
CA ALA A 260 -15.89 2.86 -11.45
C ALA A 260 -14.37 2.81 -11.50
N LEU A 261 -13.75 2.52 -10.35
CA LEU A 261 -12.37 2.06 -10.25
C LEU A 261 -12.32 0.55 -10.53
N ILE A 262 -11.43 0.12 -11.41
CA ILE A 262 -11.06 -1.30 -11.55
C ILE A 262 -9.77 -1.52 -10.77
N PHE A 263 -9.81 -2.41 -9.78
CA PHE A 263 -8.65 -2.76 -8.99
C PHE A 263 -8.36 -4.26 -9.13
N ALA A 264 -7.68 -4.59 -10.22
CA ALA A 264 -7.46 -5.97 -10.70
C ALA A 264 -6.23 -6.63 -10.09
N SER A 265 -5.65 -6.08 -9.02
CA SER A 265 -4.43 -6.59 -8.41
C SER A 265 -4.56 -8.05 -7.97
N LEU A 266 -3.54 -8.84 -8.28
CA LEU A 266 -3.41 -10.25 -7.87
C LEU A 266 -2.92 -10.40 -6.42
N GLY A 267 -2.38 -9.35 -5.84
CA GLY A 267 -1.91 -9.29 -4.46
C GLY A 267 -1.64 -7.86 -4.02
N GLU A 268 -1.99 -7.57 -2.77
CA GLU A 268 -1.80 -6.28 -2.11
C GLU A 268 -1.54 -6.48 -0.61
N GLY A 269 -0.83 -5.53 0.00
CA GLY A 269 -0.72 -5.49 1.45
C GLY A 269 -1.93 -4.84 2.11
N PHE A 270 -2.52 -3.81 1.46
CA PHE A 270 -3.67 -3.08 2.00
C PHE A 270 -4.63 -2.62 0.89
N GLY A 271 -4.20 -1.73 -0.02
CA GLY A 271 -5.03 -1.24 -1.11
C GLY A 271 -5.54 0.20 -0.92
N LEU A 272 -4.62 1.13 -0.66
CA LEU A 272 -4.97 2.55 -0.50
C LEU A 272 -5.86 3.13 -1.63
N PRO A 273 -5.65 2.80 -2.93
CA PRO A 273 -6.52 3.30 -4.00
C PRO A 273 -8.00 2.92 -3.83
N LEU A 274 -8.27 1.81 -3.16
CA LEU A 274 -9.65 1.39 -2.86
C LEU A 274 -10.32 2.37 -1.88
N ILE A 275 -9.57 2.81 -0.87
CA ILE A 275 -10.06 3.79 0.11
C ILE A 275 -10.17 5.18 -0.49
N GLU A 276 -9.22 5.57 -1.35
CA GLU A 276 -9.29 6.83 -2.09
C GLU A 276 -10.56 6.91 -2.96
N ALA A 277 -10.89 5.81 -3.67
CA ALA A 277 -12.13 5.71 -4.43
C ALA A 277 -13.36 5.83 -3.53
N ALA A 278 -13.35 5.15 -2.37
CA ALA A 278 -14.44 5.21 -1.39
C ALA A 278 -14.69 6.64 -0.88
N GLN A 279 -13.63 7.37 -0.53
CA GLN A 279 -13.72 8.77 -0.11
C GLN A 279 -14.30 9.69 -1.19
N LYS A 280 -14.08 9.36 -2.46
CA LYS A 280 -14.66 10.07 -3.61
C LYS A 280 -16.00 9.49 -4.07
N LYS A 281 -16.57 8.52 -3.32
CA LYS A 281 -17.83 7.81 -3.64
C LYS A 281 -17.81 7.13 -5.01
N LEU A 282 -16.60 6.80 -5.51
CA LEU A 282 -16.44 6.11 -6.77
C LEU A 282 -16.67 4.61 -6.55
N PRO A 283 -17.64 3.98 -7.21
CA PRO A 283 -17.83 2.53 -7.14
C PRO A 283 -16.58 1.76 -7.54
N VAL A 284 -16.43 0.55 -7.01
CA VAL A 284 -15.22 -0.24 -7.21
C VAL A 284 -15.56 -1.64 -7.72
N ILE A 285 -14.82 -2.07 -8.76
CA ILE A 285 -14.83 -3.42 -9.32
C ILE A 285 -13.46 -4.02 -8.99
N ILE A 286 -13.42 -4.99 -8.11
CA ILE A 286 -12.17 -5.43 -7.51
C ILE A 286 -12.02 -6.95 -7.58
N ARG A 287 -10.77 -7.42 -7.62
CA ARG A 287 -10.48 -8.85 -7.57
C ARG A 287 -10.87 -9.44 -6.21
N ASP A 288 -11.40 -10.66 -6.25
CA ASP A 288 -11.72 -11.45 -5.06
C ASP A 288 -10.44 -12.01 -4.42
N ILE A 289 -9.74 -11.16 -3.62
CA ILE A 289 -8.59 -11.55 -2.80
C ILE A 289 -8.83 -11.22 -1.32
N PRO A 290 -8.19 -11.94 -0.38
CA PRO A 290 -8.46 -11.81 1.05
C PRO A 290 -8.39 -10.37 1.58
N VAL A 291 -7.36 -9.62 1.24
CA VAL A 291 -7.19 -8.24 1.71
C VAL A 291 -8.29 -7.30 1.21
N PHE A 292 -8.78 -7.49 -0.02
CA PHE A 292 -9.87 -6.65 -0.53
C PHE A 292 -11.21 -7.00 0.13
N LYS A 293 -11.44 -8.28 0.45
CA LYS A 293 -12.61 -8.67 1.28
C LYS A 293 -12.54 -8.10 2.68
N GLU A 294 -11.34 -8.07 3.28
CA GLU A 294 -11.12 -7.45 4.59
C GLU A 294 -11.49 -5.96 4.59
N ILE A 295 -11.09 -5.23 3.56
CA ILE A 295 -11.25 -3.78 3.47
C ILE A 295 -12.64 -3.37 2.97
N ALA A 296 -13.09 -3.95 1.86
CA ALA A 296 -14.29 -3.49 1.16
C ALA A 296 -15.56 -4.25 1.55
N GLN A 297 -15.43 -5.43 2.16
CA GLN A 297 -16.56 -6.26 2.60
C GLN A 297 -17.64 -6.38 1.50
N GLU A 298 -18.91 -6.09 1.74
CA GLU A 298 -20.01 -6.11 0.78
C GLU A 298 -20.12 -4.82 -0.07
N HIS A 299 -19.23 -3.86 0.12
CA HIS A 299 -19.31 -2.52 -0.50
C HIS A 299 -18.59 -2.41 -1.85
N ALA A 300 -18.17 -3.53 -2.43
CA ALA A 300 -17.49 -3.63 -3.72
C ALA A 300 -18.14 -4.69 -4.62
N TRP A 301 -17.96 -4.54 -5.93
CA TRP A 301 -18.28 -5.59 -6.91
C TRP A 301 -17.05 -6.46 -7.12
N TYR A 302 -17.16 -7.75 -6.80
CA TYR A 302 -16.04 -8.68 -6.87
C TYR A 302 -16.03 -9.48 -8.15
N PHE A 303 -14.84 -9.74 -8.67
CA PHE A 303 -14.62 -10.70 -9.75
C PHE A 303 -13.48 -11.66 -9.41
N SER A 304 -13.51 -12.86 -10.01
CA SER A 304 -12.48 -13.89 -9.87
C SER A 304 -11.96 -14.29 -11.25
N GLY A 305 -10.77 -14.90 -11.27
CA GLY A 305 -10.15 -15.37 -12.50
C GLY A 305 -9.11 -14.41 -13.07
N GLU A 306 -8.28 -14.95 -13.98
CA GLU A 306 -7.16 -14.22 -14.59
C GLU A 306 -7.32 -14.08 -16.12
N ALA A 307 -8.41 -14.59 -16.69
CA ALA A 307 -8.71 -14.39 -18.11
C ALA A 307 -9.27 -12.97 -18.37
N PRO A 308 -9.00 -12.37 -19.53
CA PRO A 308 -9.61 -11.09 -19.92
C PRO A 308 -11.13 -11.10 -19.81
N ALA A 309 -11.78 -12.18 -20.23
CA ALA A 309 -13.22 -12.36 -20.18
C ALA A 309 -13.81 -12.22 -18.75
N ASP A 310 -13.05 -12.54 -17.70
CA ASP A 310 -13.51 -12.41 -16.31
C ASP A 310 -13.74 -10.94 -15.93
N ILE A 311 -12.83 -10.05 -16.33
CA ILE A 311 -12.98 -8.61 -16.12
C ILE A 311 -14.04 -8.04 -17.07
N ALA A 312 -14.05 -8.45 -18.34
CA ALA A 312 -15.04 -7.99 -19.29
C ALA A 312 -16.46 -8.28 -18.81
N LYS A 313 -16.70 -9.53 -18.36
CA LYS A 313 -17.98 -9.92 -17.75
C LYS A 313 -18.29 -9.09 -16.50
N ALA A 314 -17.32 -8.91 -15.60
CA ALA A 314 -17.53 -8.14 -14.38
C ALA A 314 -17.92 -6.69 -14.65
N VAL A 315 -17.33 -6.06 -15.67
CA VAL A 315 -17.67 -4.70 -16.11
C VAL A 315 -19.10 -4.65 -16.62
N GLU A 316 -19.53 -5.60 -17.46
CA GLU A 316 -20.88 -5.62 -18.00
C GLU A 316 -21.94 -5.93 -16.91
N ASP A 317 -21.71 -6.91 -16.08
CA ASP A 317 -22.59 -7.25 -14.96
C ASP A 317 -22.74 -6.06 -13.99
N TRP A 318 -21.64 -5.40 -13.68
CA TRP A 318 -21.64 -4.22 -12.83
C TRP A 318 -22.40 -3.04 -13.47
N LEU A 319 -22.20 -2.79 -14.77
CA LEU A 319 -22.93 -1.73 -15.50
C LEU A 319 -24.44 -1.95 -15.48
N ALA A 320 -24.89 -3.19 -15.63
CA ALA A 320 -26.32 -3.53 -15.54
C ALA A 320 -26.91 -3.20 -14.15
N LEU A 321 -26.14 -3.36 -13.09
CA LEU A 321 -26.54 -2.94 -11.74
C LEU A 321 -26.44 -1.42 -11.57
N TYR A 322 -25.42 -0.80 -12.15
CA TYR A 322 -25.21 0.65 -12.09
C TYR A 322 -26.38 1.42 -12.72
N GLU A 323 -26.85 0.99 -13.89
CA GLU A 323 -28.01 1.56 -14.58
C GLU A 323 -29.30 1.45 -13.75
N GLN A 324 -29.43 0.40 -12.95
CA GLN A 324 -30.53 0.18 -12.03
C GLN A 324 -30.34 0.83 -10.65
N ASN A 325 -29.23 1.52 -10.43
CA ASN A 325 -28.83 2.07 -9.13
C ASN A 325 -28.74 1.02 -8.01
N ALA A 326 -28.43 -0.23 -8.37
CA ALA A 326 -28.37 -1.40 -7.49
C ALA A 326 -26.94 -1.91 -7.21
N HIS A 327 -25.91 -1.22 -7.72
CA HIS A 327 -24.50 -1.58 -7.50
C HIS A 327 -24.07 -1.36 -6.04
N PRO A 328 -23.05 -2.09 -5.54
CA PRO A 328 -22.48 -1.87 -4.23
C PRO A 328 -21.95 -0.44 -4.05
N ARG A 329 -22.10 0.11 -2.85
CA ARG A 329 -21.76 1.50 -2.53
C ARG A 329 -20.44 1.59 -1.81
N SER A 330 -19.39 2.01 -2.52
CA SER A 330 -18.04 2.14 -1.97
C SER A 330 -17.91 3.18 -0.85
N GLU A 331 -18.78 4.20 -0.84
CA GLU A 331 -18.81 5.22 0.22
C GLU A 331 -19.09 4.65 1.62
N ASN A 332 -19.55 3.41 1.70
CA ASN A 332 -19.77 2.70 2.96
C ASN A 332 -18.54 1.89 3.42
N ILE A 333 -17.46 1.84 2.65
CA ILE A 333 -16.21 1.23 3.06
C ILE A 333 -15.65 2.01 4.25
N ASN A 334 -15.43 1.32 5.36
CA ASN A 334 -14.83 1.91 6.55
C ASN A 334 -13.34 2.17 6.32
N TRP A 335 -12.88 3.34 6.70
CA TRP A 335 -11.47 3.71 6.65
C TRP A 335 -11.06 4.54 7.87
N LEU A 336 -9.76 4.62 8.12
CA LEU A 336 -9.18 5.32 9.25
C LEU A 336 -8.46 6.58 8.79
N THR A 337 -8.49 7.62 9.61
CA THR A 337 -7.53 8.73 9.49
C THR A 337 -6.14 8.24 9.91
N TRP A 338 -5.08 8.95 9.51
CA TRP A 338 -3.72 8.65 9.97
C TRP A 338 -3.59 8.73 11.49
N LYS A 339 -4.36 9.62 12.13
CA LYS A 339 -4.41 9.70 13.59
C LYS A 339 -4.99 8.42 14.19
N GLN A 340 -6.14 7.97 13.70
CA GLN A 340 -6.76 6.72 14.18
C GLN A 340 -5.87 5.51 13.93
N SER A 341 -5.24 5.45 12.74
CA SER A 341 -4.29 4.40 12.39
C SER A 341 -3.10 4.38 13.37
N ALA A 342 -2.54 5.55 13.70
CA ALA A 342 -1.46 5.65 14.69
C ALA A 342 -1.93 5.20 16.09
N GLU A 343 -3.16 5.51 16.49
CA GLU A 343 -3.74 5.03 17.76
C GLU A 343 -3.89 3.48 17.78
N PHE A 344 -4.26 2.87 16.64
CA PHE A 344 -4.30 1.42 16.52
C PHE A 344 -2.89 0.80 16.52
N LEU A 345 -1.93 1.41 15.85
CA LEU A 345 -0.53 0.99 15.90
C LEU A 345 -0.02 1.00 17.35
N LEU A 346 -0.27 2.08 18.10
CA LEU A 346 0.15 2.20 19.51
C LEU A 346 -0.43 1.10 20.39
N LYS A 347 -1.67 0.65 20.17
CA LYS A 347 -2.28 -0.46 20.91
C LYS A 347 -1.55 -1.80 20.67
N ASN A 348 -0.85 -1.92 19.56
CA ASN A 348 -0.07 -3.10 19.20
C ASN A 348 1.38 -3.05 19.70
N LEU A 349 1.87 -1.89 20.18
CA LEU A 349 3.20 -1.78 20.74
C LEU A 349 3.25 -2.35 22.18
N PRO A 350 4.42 -2.86 22.63
CA PRO A 350 4.60 -3.35 24.00
C PRO A 350 4.78 -2.17 24.98
N ILE A 351 3.87 -1.20 24.95
CA ILE A 351 3.91 -0.02 25.82
C ILE A 351 3.62 -0.46 27.25
N ILE A 352 4.55 -0.18 28.14
CA ILE A 352 4.39 -0.37 29.58
C ILE A 352 3.64 0.85 30.09
N ALA A 353 2.41 0.66 30.58
CA ALA A 353 1.69 1.75 31.23
C ALA A 353 2.59 2.32 32.35
N PRO A 354 2.78 3.66 32.43
CA PRO A 354 3.53 4.23 33.53
C PRO A 354 2.92 3.77 34.85
N ALA A 355 3.76 3.22 35.75
CA ALA A 355 3.31 2.82 37.07
C ALA A 355 2.56 4.01 37.69
N ALA A 356 1.31 3.78 38.08
CA ALA A 356 0.54 4.82 38.76
C ALA A 356 1.40 5.37 39.90
N LYS A 357 1.75 6.65 39.85
CA LYS A 357 2.43 7.29 40.98
C LYS A 357 1.51 7.13 42.17
N GLN A 358 1.94 6.28 43.13
CA GLN A 358 1.34 6.18 44.45
C GLN A 358 1.54 7.46 45.21
#